data_b50d84afe989e9fafd40beb7f8ade36e
#
_entry.id   b50d84afe989e9fafd40beb7f8ade36e
#
_cell.length_a   1.000
_cell.length_b   1.000
_cell.length_c   1.000
_cell.angle_alpha   90.00
_cell.angle_beta   90.00
_cell.angle_gamma   90.00
#
_symmetry.space_group_name_H-M   'P 1'
#
loop_
_entity.id
_entity.type
_entity.pdbx_description
1 polymer ?
#
loop_
_entity_poly.entity_id
_entity_poly.type
_entity_poly.pdbx_seq_one_letter_code
_entity_poly.pdbx_strand_id
1 'polypeptide(L)'
;MNITDFEEYFSPRILERGKEYYRNHHVITLDRIEEGYYEAEVEGSQIYTVFVELEENGEISDISCDCPYDWEEFCKHEAAVLYALREQEEHTPFVEEPEQKQTLPEQLAACEKTELIAWMMEYAKENRGFWDYLQLRVSKQLQETEFLVILNRTCNRFFSNSITWKELQKTITFLLKSLQDWADDVKKVQAILDIVQLLEMKLEERSCESDWVVYESITDCSDAILNIVQGVINRQDPKTIEAVYQSLLHAFHKDKLSGEHFIFSSLLCLCALPEYRKKLEEFLQYQQAVSTEYERRELAEQQFQIIKRYGTPQEQNDFINRHLSNPEYRRMAIQNAIDAGDESTVERLALDGEYENQALPGLLQEWQKCRYHCYHRTGEREKLADVCEALLKGGEPDYYEEWKSLIPFDLKSVKIEQLLKEAPVNVYRKILLAENRVDLMAEACEKDPSDLLLYFSALKCSLFAERATELYEDWILEEMDAAANRSEYAAVCQKLKKFSEDSPIAARVLAQELREKFPRRPAFQDEL
;
A
#
# COMPACT_ATOMS: atom_id res chain seq x y z
N MET A 1 19.22 -8.41 -7.40
CA MET A 1 20.04 -7.97 -6.23
C MET A 1 21.46 -8.44 -6.47
N ASN A 2 22.48 -7.61 -6.16
CA ASN A 2 23.88 -8.01 -6.38
C ASN A 2 24.59 -8.20 -5.02
N ILE A 3 25.58 -9.11 -4.95
CA ILE A 3 26.34 -9.41 -3.74
C ILE A 3 27.10 -8.19 -3.19
N THR A 4 27.39 -7.20 -4.03
CA THR A 4 28.10 -5.97 -3.66
C THR A 4 27.19 -4.90 -3.06
N ASP A 5 25.88 -4.94 -3.30
CA ASP A 5 24.91 -3.92 -2.91
C ASP A 5 23.64 -4.48 -2.25
N PHE A 6 23.67 -5.75 -1.83
CA PHE A 6 22.49 -6.41 -1.25
C PHE A 6 21.91 -5.68 -0.04
N GLU A 7 22.71 -4.87 0.67
CA GLU A 7 22.25 -4.09 1.81
C GLU A 7 21.11 -3.13 1.47
N GLU A 8 20.98 -2.70 0.23
CA GLU A 8 19.91 -1.78 -0.22
C GLU A 8 18.53 -2.46 -0.25
N TYR A 9 18.48 -3.78 -0.27
CA TYR A 9 17.26 -4.59 -0.39
C TYR A 9 16.74 -5.11 0.95
N PHE A 10 17.51 -4.95 2.02
CA PHE A 10 17.15 -5.40 3.36
C PHE A 10 16.75 -4.22 4.25
N SER A 11 15.80 -4.43 5.18
CA SER A 11 15.51 -3.41 6.17
C SER A 11 16.72 -3.19 7.11
N PRO A 12 16.93 -1.96 7.62
CA PRO A 12 18.05 -1.65 8.51
C PRO A 12 18.12 -2.55 9.74
N ARG A 13 16.95 -2.96 10.26
CA ARG A 13 16.84 -3.85 11.41
C ARG A 13 17.35 -5.27 11.11
N ILE A 14 17.01 -5.80 9.93
CA ILE A 14 17.43 -7.14 9.52
C ILE A 14 18.92 -7.13 9.18
N LEU A 15 19.40 -6.09 8.50
CA LEU A 15 20.84 -5.94 8.23
C LEU A 15 21.68 -5.90 9.49
N GLU A 16 21.31 -5.10 10.49
CA GLU A 16 22.06 -5.01 11.74
C GLU A 16 22.13 -6.37 12.43
N ARG A 17 21.01 -7.08 12.52
CA ARG A 17 20.96 -8.43 13.10
C ARG A 17 21.73 -9.47 12.26
N GLY A 18 21.64 -9.40 10.94
CA GLY A 18 22.40 -10.27 10.04
C GLY A 18 23.91 -10.05 10.18
N LYS A 19 24.33 -8.80 10.24
CA LYS A 19 25.73 -8.42 10.47
C LYS A 19 26.26 -8.86 11.83
N GLU A 20 25.43 -8.81 12.87
CA GLU A 20 25.76 -9.35 14.21
C GLU A 20 25.91 -10.87 14.16
N TYR A 21 25.01 -11.58 13.48
CA TYR A 21 25.08 -13.04 13.30
C TYR A 21 26.36 -13.45 12.55
N TYR A 22 26.68 -12.77 11.47
CA TYR A 22 27.92 -12.97 10.73
C TYR A 22 29.16 -12.74 11.60
N ARG A 23 29.25 -11.59 12.32
CA ARG A 23 30.38 -11.24 13.19
C ARG A 23 30.58 -12.19 14.36
N ASN A 24 29.50 -12.76 14.87
CA ASN A 24 29.53 -13.70 15.99
C ASN A 24 29.71 -15.16 15.52
N HIS A 25 30.03 -15.37 14.23
CA HIS A 25 30.28 -16.68 13.64
C HIS A 25 29.11 -17.66 13.75
N HIS A 26 27.88 -17.15 13.67
CA HIS A 26 26.67 -17.99 13.62
C HIS A 26 26.48 -18.69 12.26
N VAL A 27 27.15 -18.27 11.19
CA VAL A 27 27.26 -19.03 9.95
C VAL A 27 28.27 -20.17 10.19
N ILE A 28 27.75 -21.40 10.36
CA ILE A 28 28.54 -22.59 10.75
C ILE A 28 29.27 -23.17 9.56
N THR A 29 28.56 -23.30 8.44
CA THR A 29 29.08 -23.78 7.16
C THR A 29 28.66 -22.83 6.05
N LEU A 30 29.48 -22.77 5.00
CA LEU A 30 29.16 -22.10 3.75
C LEU A 30 29.89 -22.86 2.64
N ASP A 31 29.17 -23.78 2.03
CA ASP A 31 29.68 -24.70 1.03
C ASP A 31 29.15 -24.34 -0.35
N ARG A 32 30.04 -24.37 -1.35
CA ARG A 32 29.65 -24.27 -2.75
C ARG A 32 29.24 -25.65 -3.23
N ILE A 33 27.95 -25.88 -3.47
CA ILE A 33 27.40 -27.17 -3.91
C ILE A 33 27.64 -27.39 -5.39
N GLU A 34 27.41 -26.36 -6.19
CA GLU A 34 27.62 -26.32 -7.64
C GLU A 34 28.10 -24.93 -8.06
N GLU A 35 28.41 -24.74 -9.34
CA GLU A 35 28.79 -23.45 -9.88
C GLU A 35 27.61 -22.46 -9.73
N GLY A 36 27.84 -21.42 -8.93
CA GLY A 36 26.80 -20.44 -8.58
C GLY A 36 25.85 -20.85 -7.45
N TYR A 37 25.89 -22.10 -6.94
CA TYR A 37 24.97 -22.56 -5.89
C TYR A 37 25.70 -22.77 -4.56
N TYR A 38 25.23 -22.09 -3.51
CA TYR A 38 25.79 -22.14 -2.16
C TYR A 38 24.74 -22.61 -1.15
N GLU A 39 25.19 -23.43 -0.21
CA GLU A 39 24.42 -23.86 0.96
C GLU A 39 25.15 -23.46 2.23
N ALA A 40 24.44 -22.89 3.19
CA ALA A 40 25.00 -22.48 4.47
C ALA A 40 24.11 -22.92 5.62
N GLU A 41 24.74 -23.39 6.70
CA GLU A 41 24.06 -23.61 7.98
C GLU A 41 24.29 -22.45 8.91
N VAL A 42 23.20 -21.92 9.50
CA VAL A 42 23.22 -20.76 10.39
C VAL A 42 22.62 -21.13 11.75
N GLU A 43 23.36 -20.93 12.83
CA GLU A 43 22.92 -21.14 14.19
C GLU A 43 21.97 -20.02 14.64
N GLY A 44 20.72 -20.38 14.98
CA GLY A 44 19.71 -19.49 15.55
C GLY A 44 19.07 -20.12 16.79
N SER A 45 17.73 -20.16 16.87
CA SER A 45 17.03 -20.97 17.87
C SER A 45 17.18 -22.48 17.62
N GLN A 46 17.49 -22.82 16.41
CA GLN A 46 17.95 -24.12 15.89
C GLN A 46 18.91 -23.84 14.73
N ILE A 47 19.44 -24.88 14.10
CA ILE A 47 20.23 -24.72 12.87
C ILE A 47 19.25 -24.51 11.70
N TYR A 48 19.50 -23.47 10.92
CA TYR A 48 18.73 -23.13 9.72
C TYR A 48 19.61 -23.24 8.49
N THR A 49 19.03 -23.73 7.39
CA THR A 49 19.71 -23.86 6.12
C THR A 49 19.35 -22.68 5.20
N VAL A 50 20.37 -22.06 4.62
CA VAL A 50 20.23 -20.97 3.66
C VAL A 50 20.82 -21.41 2.33
N PHE A 51 20.06 -21.26 1.25
CA PHE A 51 20.52 -21.48 -0.13
C PHE A 51 20.66 -20.14 -0.84
N VAL A 52 21.73 -19.99 -1.63
CA VAL A 52 22.00 -18.80 -2.45
C VAL A 52 22.38 -19.24 -3.85
N GLU A 53 21.72 -18.67 -4.85
CA GLU A 53 22.09 -18.80 -6.25
C GLU A 53 22.74 -17.49 -6.73
N LEU A 54 24.02 -17.56 -7.10
CA LEU A 54 24.85 -16.41 -7.48
C LEU A 54 25.34 -16.58 -8.91
N GLU A 55 25.02 -15.65 -9.79
CA GLU A 55 25.46 -15.60 -11.17
C GLU A 55 26.93 -15.16 -11.26
N GLU A 56 27.63 -15.48 -12.37
CA GLU A 56 29.03 -15.08 -12.60
C GLU A 56 29.28 -13.57 -12.51
N ASN A 57 28.26 -12.74 -12.76
CA ASN A 57 28.32 -11.28 -12.68
C ASN A 57 28.10 -10.75 -11.26
N GLY A 58 27.96 -11.64 -10.26
CA GLY A 58 27.66 -11.29 -8.85
C GLY A 58 26.19 -11.00 -8.58
N GLU A 59 25.29 -11.25 -9.53
CA GLU A 59 23.85 -11.11 -9.33
C GLU A 59 23.29 -12.32 -8.59
N ILE A 60 22.51 -12.08 -7.52
CA ILE A 60 21.81 -13.11 -6.76
C ILE A 60 20.45 -13.33 -7.44
N SER A 61 20.31 -14.48 -8.10
CA SER A 61 19.09 -14.88 -8.80
C SER A 61 18.06 -15.50 -7.87
N ASP A 62 18.48 -16.21 -6.83
CA ASP A 62 17.61 -16.74 -5.78
C ASP A 62 18.34 -16.79 -4.43
N ILE A 63 17.58 -16.56 -3.35
CA ILE A 63 18.02 -16.77 -1.97
C ILE A 63 16.85 -17.24 -1.12
N SER A 64 17.07 -18.24 -0.29
CA SER A 64 16.01 -18.78 0.58
C SER A 64 16.57 -19.32 1.88
N CYS A 65 15.76 -19.22 2.96
CA CYS A 65 16.06 -19.73 4.30
C CYS A 65 14.87 -20.55 4.82
N ASP A 66 15.13 -21.66 5.51
CA ASP A 66 14.09 -22.51 6.10
C ASP A 66 13.60 -22.03 7.48
N CYS A 67 14.05 -20.85 7.95
CA CYS A 67 13.59 -20.31 9.23
C CYS A 67 12.13 -19.83 9.18
N PRO A 68 11.41 -19.82 10.34
CA PRO A 68 10.00 -19.45 10.39
C PRO A 68 9.75 -17.92 10.33
N TYR A 69 10.72 -17.13 9.89
CA TYR A 69 10.57 -15.67 9.76
C TYR A 69 9.87 -15.34 8.44
N ASP A 70 8.72 -14.68 8.53
CA ASP A 70 7.82 -14.36 7.41
C ASP A 70 7.30 -12.91 7.43
N TRP A 71 7.91 -12.03 8.27
CA TRP A 71 7.45 -10.65 8.47
C TRP A 71 7.97 -9.66 7.40
N GLU A 72 9.07 -10.01 6.73
CA GLU A 72 9.71 -9.23 5.68
C GLU A 72 10.22 -10.20 4.59
N GLU A 73 10.55 -9.68 3.42
CA GLU A 73 10.99 -10.48 2.26
C GLU A 73 12.22 -11.34 2.57
N PHE A 74 13.15 -10.80 3.38
CA PHE A 74 14.38 -11.47 3.76
C PHE A 74 14.55 -11.54 5.28
N CYS A 75 15.23 -12.60 5.74
CA CYS A 75 15.52 -12.81 7.15
C CYS A 75 16.96 -12.43 7.50
N LYS A 76 17.27 -12.39 8.81
CA LYS A 76 18.63 -12.12 9.32
C LYS A 76 19.65 -13.20 8.97
N HIS A 77 19.23 -14.46 8.75
CA HIS A 77 20.11 -15.57 8.38
C HIS A 77 20.58 -15.41 6.94
N GLU A 78 19.69 -15.04 6.04
CA GLU A 78 20.03 -14.70 4.67
C GLU A 78 21.03 -13.53 4.61
N ALA A 79 20.77 -12.45 5.36
CA ALA A 79 21.72 -11.35 5.46
C ALA A 79 23.10 -11.79 6.01
N ALA A 80 23.13 -12.67 7.01
CA ALA A 80 24.39 -13.16 7.59
C ALA A 80 25.19 -13.97 6.57
N VAL A 81 24.52 -14.83 5.79
CA VAL A 81 25.16 -15.64 4.73
C VAL A 81 25.68 -14.77 3.60
N LEU A 82 24.96 -13.73 3.20
CA LEU A 82 25.45 -12.81 2.15
C LEU A 82 26.69 -12.03 2.60
N TYR A 83 26.79 -11.64 3.87
CA TYR A 83 28.03 -11.07 4.42
C TYR A 83 29.20 -12.06 4.39
N ALA A 84 28.95 -13.33 4.74
CA ALA A 84 29.98 -14.39 4.72
C ALA A 84 30.42 -14.72 3.28
N LEU A 85 29.47 -14.82 2.37
CA LEU A 85 29.71 -15.12 0.96
C LEU A 85 30.53 -14.01 0.29
N ARG A 86 30.19 -12.75 0.53
CA ARG A 86 30.96 -11.60 0.00
C ARG A 86 32.41 -11.60 0.50
N GLU A 87 32.66 -11.90 1.79
CA GLU A 87 34.01 -12.00 2.32
C GLU A 87 34.79 -13.17 1.68
N GLN A 88 34.13 -14.30 1.45
CA GLN A 88 34.72 -15.46 0.79
C GLN A 88 35.13 -15.13 -0.65
N GLU A 89 34.31 -14.43 -1.41
CA GLU A 89 34.60 -14.00 -2.80
C GLU A 89 35.74 -12.95 -2.85
N GLU A 90 35.82 -12.03 -1.87
CA GLU A 90 36.89 -11.01 -1.78
C GLU A 90 38.26 -11.62 -1.41
N HIS A 91 38.30 -12.78 -0.76
CA HIS A 91 39.52 -13.36 -0.19
C HIS A 91 40.01 -14.62 -0.89
N THR A 92 39.39 -15.06 -2.01
CA THR A 92 39.84 -16.24 -2.75
C THR A 92 40.92 -15.87 -3.76
N PRO A 93 42.21 -16.09 -3.48
CA PRO A 93 43.22 -16.14 -4.55
C PRO A 93 42.93 -17.38 -5.39
N PHE A 94 42.99 -17.24 -6.70
CA PHE A 94 42.90 -18.32 -7.67
C PHE A 94 43.83 -19.49 -7.26
N VAL A 95 43.27 -20.52 -6.64
CA VAL A 95 43.98 -21.78 -6.34
C VAL A 95 43.45 -22.81 -7.32
N GLU A 96 44.37 -23.39 -8.06
CA GLU A 96 44.12 -24.51 -8.98
C GLU A 96 43.32 -25.61 -8.27
N GLU A 97 42.27 -26.09 -8.94
CA GLU A 97 41.31 -27.09 -8.49
C GLU A 97 41.98 -28.36 -7.93
N PRO A 98 41.49 -28.88 -6.78
CA PRO A 98 41.65 -30.31 -6.49
C PRO A 98 40.59 -31.09 -7.30
N GLU A 99 41.00 -32.21 -7.82
CA GLU A 99 40.29 -33.22 -8.63
C GLU A 99 38.75 -33.09 -8.62
N GLN A 100 38.16 -32.89 -9.82
CA GLN A 100 36.73 -32.82 -10.11
C GLN A 100 35.97 -33.91 -9.35
N LYS A 101 35.37 -33.55 -8.21
CA LYS A 101 34.26 -34.35 -7.68
C LYS A 101 33.10 -34.15 -8.65
N GLN A 102 32.62 -35.25 -9.24
CA GLN A 102 31.40 -35.24 -10.06
C GLN A 102 30.29 -34.52 -9.32
N THR A 103 29.66 -33.58 -9.97
CA THR A 103 28.48 -32.87 -9.45
C THR A 103 27.33 -33.84 -9.17
N LEU A 104 26.43 -33.51 -8.25
CA LEU A 104 25.28 -34.37 -7.96
C LEU A 104 24.46 -34.72 -9.21
N PRO A 105 24.19 -33.84 -10.18
CA PRO A 105 23.55 -34.18 -11.44
C PRO A 105 24.34 -35.21 -12.26
N GLU A 106 25.68 -35.12 -12.32
CA GLU A 106 26.52 -36.08 -13.03
C GLU A 106 26.51 -37.44 -12.34
N GLN A 107 26.53 -37.47 -10.99
CA GLN A 107 26.41 -38.70 -10.22
C GLN A 107 25.03 -39.35 -10.42
N LEU A 108 23.93 -38.55 -10.38
CA LEU A 108 22.60 -39.04 -10.66
C LEU A 108 22.43 -39.52 -12.11
N ALA A 109 23.07 -38.86 -13.07
CA ALA A 109 23.05 -39.30 -14.48
C ALA A 109 23.80 -40.62 -14.71
N ALA A 110 24.75 -40.98 -13.84
CA ALA A 110 25.48 -42.23 -13.87
C ALA A 110 24.71 -43.39 -13.17
N CYS A 111 23.69 -43.11 -12.39
CA CYS A 111 22.89 -44.12 -11.70
C CYS A 111 21.94 -44.85 -12.65
N GLU A 112 21.66 -46.10 -12.36
CA GLU A 112 20.65 -46.86 -13.08
C GLU A 112 19.24 -46.25 -12.84
N LYS A 113 18.45 -46.09 -13.90
CA LYS A 113 17.10 -45.52 -13.85
C LYS A 113 16.21 -46.19 -12.79
N THR A 114 16.40 -47.49 -12.57
CA THR A 114 15.66 -48.28 -11.57
C THR A 114 16.01 -47.87 -10.14
N GLU A 115 17.27 -47.51 -9.88
CA GLU A 115 17.74 -47.04 -8.58
C GLU A 115 17.17 -45.64 -8.27
N LEU A 116 17.26 -44.72 -9.24
CA LEU A 116 16.68 -43.38 -9.11
C LEU A 116 15.17 -43.43 -8.84
N ILE A 117 14.43 -44.32 -9.52
CA ILE A 117 13.00 -44.51 -9.26
C ILE A 117 12.79 -45.06 -7.84
N ALA A 118 13.63 -46.00 -7.39
CA ALA A 118 13.49 -46.55 -6.03
C ALA A 118 13.70 -45.47 -4.96
N TRP A 119 14.74 -44.66 -5.08
CA TRP A 119 15.01 -43.53 -4.14
C TRP A 119 13.89 -42.49 -4.15
N MET A 120 13.44 -42.07 -5.33
CA MET A 120 12.30 -41.16 -5.45
C MET A 120 11.02 -41.72 -4.81
N MET A 121 10.74 -43.01 -4.99
CA MET A 121 9.58 -43.66 -4.41
C MET A 121 9.71 -43.90 -2.90
N GLU A 122 10.92 -44.09 -2.39
CA GLU A 122 11.19 -44.18 -0.95
C GLU A 122 10.92 -42.85 -0.29
N TYR A 123 11.51 -41.77 -0.78
CA TYR A 123 11.26 -40.40 -0.28
C TYR A 123 9.80 -39.99 -0.41
N ALA A 124 9.15 -40.33 -1.51
CA ALA A 124 7.73 -40.02 -1.73
C ALA A 124 6.78 -40.73 -0.75
N LYS A 125 7.15 -41.89 -0.20
CA LYS A 125 6.32 -42.59 0.82
C LYS A 125 6.22 -41.78 2.11
N GLU A 126 7.27 -41.10 2.49
CA GLU A 126 7.34 -40.27 3.71
C GLU A 126 6.95 -38.81 3.42
N ASN A 127 7.21 -38.32 2.21
CA ASN A 127 6.87 -36.96 1.79
C ASN A 127 5.72 -36.93 0.79
N ARG A 128 4.50 -36.65 1.31
CA ARG A 128 3.28 -36.64 0.49
C ARG A 128 3.29 -35.53 -0.57
N GLY A 129 3.92 -34.39 -0.30
CA GLY A 129 4.07 -33.30 -1.28
C GLY A 129 4.91 -33.73 -2.46
N PHE A 130 6.03 -34.44 -2.20
CA PHE A 130 6.87 -35.00 -3.25
C PHE A 130 6.16 -36.10 -4.05
N TRP A 131 5.32 -36.93 -3.40
CA TRP A 131 4.47 -37.88 -4.11
C TRP A 131 3.54 -37.20 -5.11
N ASP A 132 2.82 -36.16 -4.65
CA ASP A 132 1.89 -35.39 -5.49
C ASP A 132 2.67 -34.70 -6.65
N TYR A 133 3.86 -34.14 -6.37
CA TYR A 133 4.77 -33.61 -7.40
C TYR A 133 5.17 -34.64 -8.45
N LEU A 134 5.57 -35.83 -8.05
CA LEU A 134 5.91 -36.92 -8.98
C LEU A 134 4.71 -37.36 -9.82
N GLN A 135 3.54 -37.50 -9.21
CA GLN A 135 2.31 -37.83 -9.95
C GLN A 135 2.05 -36.78 -11.05
N LEU A 136 2.17 -35.50 -10.71
CA LEU A 136 1.99 -34.40 -11.65
C LEU A 136 2.99 -34.45 -12.82
N ARG A 137 4.28 -34.76 -12.54
CA ARG A 137 5.35 -34.80 -13.55
C ARG A 137 5.28 -36.03 -14.47
N VAL A 138 4.85 -37.18 -13.94
CA VAL A 138 4.79 -38.45 -14.68
C VAL A 138 3.53 -38.55 -15.53
N SER A 139 2.44 -37.93 -15.12
CA SER A 139 1.19 -37.87 -15.88
C SER A 139 1.37 -36.93 -17.07
N LYS A 140 1.74 -37.47 -18.23
CA LYS A 140 1.85 -36.69 -19.49
C LYS A 140 0.53 -36.04 -19.94
N GLN A 141 -0.61 -36.42 -19.37
CA GLN A 141 -1.93 -35.80 -19.50
C GLN A 141 -2.66 -35.98 -18.18
N LEU A 142 -2.59 -34.98 -17.30
CA LEU A 142 -3.48 -34.92 -16.15
C LEU A 142 -4.92 -34.89 -16.65
N GLN A 143 -5.72 -35.86 -16.21
CA GLN A 143 -7.16 -35.75 -16.41
C GLN A 143 -7.72 -34.69 -15.45
N GLU A 144 -8.75 -33.99 -15.86
CA GLU A 144 -9.43 -32.93 -15.13
C GLU A 144 -9.75 -33.33 -13.67
N THR A 145 -10.19 -34.57 -13.45
CA THR A 145 -10.47 -35.12 -12.12
C THR A 145 -9.23 -35.26 -11.24
N GLU A 146 -8.07 -35.63 -11.78
CA GLU A 146 -6.81 -35.75 -11.03
C GLU A 146 -6.26 -34.38 -10.63
N PHE A 147 -6.37 -33.41 -11.55
CA PHE A 147 -6.00 -32.02 -11.32
C PHE A 147 -6.75 -31.44 -10.11
N LEU A 148 -8.07 -31.54 -10.09
CA LEU A 148 -8.90 -31.03 -8.99
C LEU A 148 -8.63 -31.75 -7.65
N VAL A 149 -8.34 -33.04 -7.67
CA VAL A 149 -7.99 -33.80 -6.46
C VAL A 149 -6.69 -33.29 -5.85
N ILE A 150 -5.67 -33.03 -6.67
CA ILE A 150 -4.37 -32.54 -6.20
C ILE A 150 -4.52 -31.11 -5.66
N LEU A 151 -5.20 -30.25 -6.40
CA LEU A 151 -5.47 -28.86 -5.99
C LEU A 151 -6.19 -28.83 -4.64
N ASN A 152 -7.31 -29.55 -4.50
CA ASN A 152 -8.11 -29.57 -3.26
C ASN A 152 -7.29 -30.09 -2.08
N ARG A 153 -6.46 -31.12 -2.29
CA ARG A 153 -5.57 -31.64 -1.25
C ARG A 153 -4.53 -30.63 -0.81
N THR A 154 -3.92 -29.93 -1.76
CA THR A 154 -2.89 -28.92 -1.48
C THR A 154 -3.49 -27.74 -0.73
N CYS A 155 -4.63 -27.21 -1.17
CA CYS A 155 -5.34 -26.15 -0.46
C CYS A 155 -5.72 -26.57 0.96
N ASN A 156 -6.28 -27.78 1.16
CA ASN A 156 -6.62 -28.25 2.51
C ASN A 156 -5.39 -28.36 3.42
N ARG A 157 -4.23 -28.78 2.91
CA ARG A 157 -2.97 -28.82 3.68
C ARG A 157 -2.48 -27.41 4.03
N PHE A 158 -2.58 -26.47 3.13
CA PHE A 158 -2.23 -25.06 3.39
C PHE A 158 -3.13 -24.48 4.49
N PHE A 159 -4.43 -24.56 4.32
CA PHE A 159 -5.39 -24.04 5.28
C PHE A 159 -5.42 -24.77 6.63
N SER A 160 -4.85 -25.98 6.74
CA SER A 160 -4.58 -26.67 8.00
C SER A 160 -3.20 -26.36 8.60
N ASN A 161 -2.44 -25.41 8.06
CA ASN A 161 -1.07 -25.10 8.42
C ASN A 161 -0.08 -26.29 8.32
N SER A 162 -0.38 -27.24 7.44
CA SER A 162 0.49 -28.41 7.21
C SER A 162 1.52 -28.20 6.12
N ILE A 163 1.40 -27.13 5.35
CA ILE A 163 2.37 -26.68 4.34
C ILE A 163 2.49 -25.15 4.37
N THR A 164 3.62 -24.65 3.90
CA THR A 164 3.90 -23.22 3.81
C THR A 164 3.23 -22.59 2.57
N TRP A 165 3.11 -21.26 2.56
CA TRP A 165 2.65 -20.53 1.39
C TRP A 165 3.55 -20.76 0.15
N LYS A 166 4.88 -20.86 0.33
CA LYS A 166 5.83 -21.17 -0.75
C LYS A 166 5.50 -22.51 -1.43
N GLU A 167 5.07 -23.50 -0.65
CA GLU A 167 4.65 -24.81 -1.20
C GLU A 167 3.31 -24.72 -1.93
N LEU A 168 2.35 -23.91 -1.42
CA LEU A 168 1.10 -23.64 -2.13
C LEU A 168 1.37 -22.97 -3.48
N GLN A 169 2.13 -21.87 -3.48
CA GLN A 169 2.48 -21.13 -4.69
C GLN A 169 3.23 -22.01 -5.70
N LYS A 170 4.25 -22.77 -5.25
CA LYS A 170 4.95 -23.73 -6.12
C LYS A 170 3.99 -24.74 -6.75
N THR A 171 3.01 -25.24 -6.00
CA THR A 171 2.03 -26.18 -6.54
C THR A 171 1.10 -25.52 -7.54
N ILE A 172 0.59 -24.32 -7.27
CA ILE A 172 -0.26 -23.57 -8.21
C ILE A 172 0.51 -23.24 -9.49
N THR A 173 1.71 -22.69 -9.37
CA THR A 173 2.58 -22.41 -10.53
C THR A 173 2.82 -23.67 -11.36
N PHE A 174 3.05 -24.81 -10.70
CA PHE A 174 3.21 -26.08 -11.38
C PHE A 174 1.92 -26.54 -12.08
N LEU A 175 0.76 -26.42 -11.44
CA LEU A 175 -0.54 -26.72 -12.04
C LEU A 175 -0.79 -25.84 -13.28
N LEU A 176 -0.52 -24.54 -13.19
CA LEU A 176 -0.65 -23.62 -14.32
C LEU A 176 0.28 -24.00 -15.48
N LYS A 177 1.53 -24.37 -15.19
CA LYS A 177 2.46 -24.89 -16.22
C LYS A 177 1.95 -26.18 -16.86
N SER A 178 1.37 -27.09 -16.09
CA SER A 178 0.85 -28.36 -16.64
C SER A 178 -0.31 -28.15 -17.61
N LEU A 179 -1.08 -27.07 -17.47
CA LEU A 179 -2.16 -26.72 -18.38
C LEU A 179 -1.64 -26.28 -19.77
N GLN A 180 -0.38 -25.87 -19.90
CA GLN A 180 0.19 -25.47 -21.20
C GLN A 180 0.16 -26.61 -22.22
N ASP A 181 0.29 -27.85 -21.74
CA ASP A 181 0.27 -29.06 -22.60
C ASP A 181 -1.14 -29.48 -23.03
N TRP A 182 -2.18 -28.88 -22.46
CA TRP A 182 -3.55 -29.18 -22.86
C TRP A 182 -3.86 -28.55 -24.22
N ALA A 183 -4.57 -29.29 -25.10
CA ALA A 183 -4.91 -28.78 -26.42
C ALA A 183 -6.16 -27.89 -26.42
N ASP A 184 -7.03 -28.02 -25.41
CA ASP A 184 -8.34 -27.36 -25.31
C ASP A 184 -8.25 -26.12 -24.40
N ASP A 185 -8.29 -24.93 -24.99
CA ASP A 185 -8.20 -23.68 -24.23
C ASP A 185 -9.42 -23.41 -23.33
N VAL A 186 -10.60 -23.90 -23.68
CA VAL A 186 -11.80 -23.78 -22.85
C VAL A 186 -11.61 -24.57 -21.56
N LYS A 187 -11.05 -25.78 -21.66
CA LYS A 187 -10.74 -26.60 -20.50
C LYS A 187 -9.61 -25.99 -19.64
N LYS A 188 -8.60 -25.38 -20.27
CA LYS A 188 -7.58 -24.62 -19.52
C LYS A 188 -8.20 -23.51 -18.67
N VAL A 189 -9.03 -22.68 -19.30
CA VAL A 189 -9.72 -21.58 -18.59
C VAL A 189 -10.58 -22.12 -17.46
N GLN A 190 -11.35 -23.19 -17.71
CA GLN A 190 -12.20 -23.80 -16.67
C GLN A 190 -11.36 -24.32 -15.50
N ALA A 191 -10.26 -25.02 -15.76
CA ALA A 191 -9.36 -25.52 -14.71
C ALA A 191 -8.75 -24.39 -13.87
N ILE A 192 -8.38 -23.26 -14.49
CA ILE A 192 -7.87 -22.10 -13.75
C ILE A 192 -8.99 -21.44 -12.93
N LEU A 193 -10.19 -21.31 -13.48
CA LEU A 193 -11.35 -20.81 -12.73
C LEU A 193 -11.69 -21.68 -11.52
N ASP A 194 -11.53 -23.01 -11.63
CA ASP A 194 -11.71 -23.93 -10.50
C ASP A 194 -10.64 -23.72 -9.41
N ILE A 195 -9.37 -23.38 -9.80
CA ILE A 195 -8.34 -22.97 -8.83
C ILE A 195 -8.79 -21.72 -8.07
N VAL A 196 -9.20 -20.67 -8.79
CA VAL A 196 -9.63 -19.39 -8.19
C VAL A 196 -10.81 -19.63 -7.25
N GLN A 197 -11.86 -20.32 -7.71
CA GLN A 197 -13.03 -20.61 -6.91
C GLN A 197 -12.69 -21.39 -5.62
N LEU A 198 -11.76 -22.34 -5.70
CA LEU A 198 -11.37 -23.10 -4.51
C LEU A 198 -10.58 -22.24 -3.51
N LEU A 199 -9.69 -21.37 -4.01
CA LEU A 199 -8.94 -20.43 -3.17
C LEU A 199 -9.89 -19.47 -2.47
N GLU A 200 -10.83 -18.86 -3.20
CA GLU A 200 -11.84 -17.94 -2.64
C GLU A 200 -12.72 -18.63 -1.58
N MET A 201 -13.25 -19.80 -1.87
CA MET A 201 -14.02 -20.57 -0.88
C MET A 201 -13.24 -20.82 0.41
N LYS A 202 -11.94 -21.08 0.30
CA LYS A 202 -11.08 -21.31 1.46
C LYS A 202 -10.73 -20.05 2.22
N LEU A 203 -10.63 -18.89 1.55
CA LEU A 203 -10.50 -17.60 2.22
C LEU A 203 -11.73 -17.26 3.06
N GLU A 204 -12.94 -17.55 2.56
CA GLU A 204 -14.18 -17.31 3.30
C GLU A 204 -14.30 -18.16 4.57
N GLU A 205 -13.84 -19.41 4.54
CA GLU A 205 -13.84 -20.30 5.70
C GLU A 205 -12.92 -19.78 6.82
N ARG A 206 -11.96 -18.90 6.53
CA ARG A 206 -11.02 -18.29 7.48
C ARG A 206 -11.22 -16.78 7.51
N SER A 207 -11.69 -16.25 8.61
CA SER A 207 -11.68 -14.82 8.92
C SER A 207 -10.28 -14.33 9.36
N CYS A 208 -9.26 -14.39 8.49
CA CYS A 208 -7.89 -13.96 8.82
C CYS A 208 -7.37 -12.93 7.81
N GLU A 209 -6.86 -11.81 8.34
CA GLU A 209 -6.35 -10.64 7.61
C GLU A 209 -4.97 -10.83 6.91
N SER A 210 -4.38 -12.04 6.90
CA SER A 210 -2.99 -12.26 6.42
C SER A 210 -2.86 -13.06 5.13
N ASP A 211 -3.89 -13.12 4.29
CA ASP A 211 -3.91 -14.02 3.13
C ASP A 211 -3.47 -13.36 1.80
N TRP A 212 -2.57 -12.34 1.87
CA TRP A 212 -2.01 -11.67 0.67
C TRP A 212 -1.42 -12.68 -0.34
N VAL A 213 -0.89 -13.79 0.15
CA VAL A 213 -0.30 -14.87 -0.66
C VAL A 213 -1.34 -15.61 -1.52
N VAL A 214 -2.55 -15.77 -0.98
CA VAL A 214 -3.66 -16.37 -1.75
C VAL A 214 -4.10 -15.41 -2.85
N TYR A 215 -4.12 -14.10 -2.56
CA TYR A 215 -4.39 -13.07 -3.56
C TYR A 215 -3.32 -13.04 -4.66
N GLU A 216 -2.04 -13.21 -4.34
CA GLU A 216 -0.97 -13.34 -5.33
C GLU A 216 -1.19 -14.54 -6.25
N SER A 217 -1.54 -15.70 -5.67
CA SER A 217 -1.87 -16.90 -6.45
C SER A 217 -3.10 -16.72 -7.35
N ILE A 218 -4.11 -15.95 -6.91
CA ILE A 218 -5.28 -15.60 -7.74
C ILE A 218 -4.86 -14.65 -8.87
N THR A 219 -3.93 -13.73 -8.61
CA THR A 219 -3.37 -12.84 -9.65
C THR A 219 -2.63 -13.64 -10.73
N ASP A 220 -1.79 -14.61 -10.35
CA ASP A 220 -1.13 -15.53 -11.29
C ASP A 220 -2.13 -16.29 -12.16
N CYS A 221 -3.24 -16.73 -11.56
CA CYS A 221 -4.34 -17.37 -12.29
C CYS A 221 -5.01 -16.40 -13.29
N SER A 222 -5.24 -15.16 -12.89
CA SER A 222 -5.81 -14.11 -13.76
C SER A 222 -4.92 -13.85 -14.97
N ASP A 223 -3.62 -13.71 -14.77
CA ASP A 223 -2.64 -13.51 -15.83
C ASP A 223 -2.55 -14.70 -16.78
N ALA A 224 -2.63 -15.92 -16.25
CA ALA A 224 -2.70 -17.12 -17.07
C ALA A 224 -3.96 -17.17 -17.95
N ILE A 225 -5.13 -16.81 -17.42
CA ILE A 225 -6.38 -16.70 -18.20
C ILE A 225 -6.22 -15.61 -19.28
N LEU A 226 -5.69 -14.45 -18.92
CA LEU A 226 -5.52 -13.32 -19.84
C LEU A 226 -4.62 -13.72 -21.04
N ASN A 227 -3.54 -14.44 -20.79
CA ASN A 227 -2.65 -14.95 -21.83
C ASN A 227 -3.36 -15.95 -22.77
N ILE A 228 -4.20 -16.84 -22.20
CA ILE A 228 -5.01 -17.77 -23.00
C ILE A 228 -6.01 -16.99 -23.87
N VAL A 229 -6.70 -16.03 -23.30
CA VAL A 229 -7.69 -15.17 -24.00
C VAL A 229 -7.04 -14.43 -25.16
N GLN A 230 -5.87 -13.83 -24.97
CA GLN A 230 -5.12 -13.18 -26.05
C GLN A 230 -4.75 -14.17 -27.14
N GLY A 231 -4.29 -15.37 -26.78
CA GLY A 231 -3.98 -16.43 -27.73
C GLY A 231 -5.20 -16.87 -28.53
N VAL A 232 -6.36 -16.99 -27.89
CA VAL A 232 -7.63 -17.36 -28.55
C VAL A 232 -8.10 -16.26 -29.50
N ILE A 233 -8.03 -14.99 -29.11
CA ILE A 233 -8.36 -13.85 -29.98
C ILE A 233 -7.47 -13.85 -31.22
N ASN A 234 -6.16 -14.04 -31.05
CA ASN A 234 -5.20 -14.03 -32.16
C ASN A 234 -5.45 -15.16 -33.18
N ARG A 235 -5.95 -16.32 -32.75
CA ARG A 235 -6.29 -17.44 -33.62
C ARG A 235 -7.61 -17.26 -34.37
N GLN A 236 -8.44 -16.31 -33.94
CA GLN A 236 -9.73 -15.95 -34.58
C GLN A 236 -10.69 -17.14 -34.74
N ASP A 237 -10.71 -18.11 -33.79
CA ASP A 237 -11.70 -19.19 -33.78
C ASP A 237 -12.97 -18.76 -33.02
N PRO A 238 -14.08 -18.47 -33.73
CA PRO A 238 -15.28 -17.92 -33.08
C PRO A 238 -15.92 -18.89 -32.07
N LYS A 239 -15.78 -20.20 -32.26
CA LYS A 239 -16.36 -21.19 -31.34
C LYS A 239 -15.62 -21.22 -30.01
N THR A 240 -14.29 -21.21 -30.06
CA THR A 240 -13.47 -21.18 -28.85
C THR A 240 -13.61 -19.83 -28.14
N ILE A 241 -13.66 -18.70 -28.88
CA ILE A 241 -13.86 -17.39 -28.29
C ILE A 241 -15.20 -17.34 -27.52
N GLU A 242 -16.29 -17.80 -28.14
CA GLU A 242 -17.63 -17.81 -27.51
C GLU A 242 -17.63 -18.69 -26.25
N ALA A 243 -17.05 -19.89 -26.33
CA ALA A 243 -17.02 -20.80 -25.19
C ALA A 243 -16.19 -20.24 -24.02
N VAL A 244 -15.04 -19.62 -24.29
CA VAL A 244 -14.21 -18.93 -23.28
C VAL A 244 -14.98 -17.76 -22.69
N TYR A 245 -15.63 -16.92 -23.52
CA TYR A 245 -16.44 -15.80 -23.05
C TYR A 245 -17.55 -16.27 -22.09
N GLN A 246 -18.27 -17.33 -22.42
CA GLN A 246 -19.35 -17.85 -21.59
C GLN A 246 -18.83 -18.42 -20.25
N SER A 247 -17.67 -19.08 -20.26
CA SER A 247 -17.04 -19.58 -19.03
C SER A 247 -16.63 -18.42 -18.11
N LEU A 248 -16.01 -17.39 -18.65
CA LEU A 248 -15.62 -16.19 -17.89
C LEU A 248 -16.82 -15.40 -17.38
N LEU A 249 -17.86 -15.22 -18.21
CA LEU A 249 -19.06 -14.51 -17.80
C LEU A 249 -19.81 -15.24 -16.69
N HIS A 250 -19.85 -16.58 -16.75
CA HIS A 250 -20.45 -17.39 -15.70
C HIS A 250 -19.70 -17.27 -14.37
N ALA A 251 -18.37 -17.32 -14.40
CA ALA A 251 -17.52 -17.13 -13.22
C ALA A 251 -17.67 -15.71 -12.66
N PHE A 252 -17.62 -14.69 -13.51
CA PHE A 252 -17.81 -13.28 -13.12
C PHE A 252 -19.18 -13.03 -12.45
N HIS A 253 -20.25 -13.70 -12.89
CA HIS A 253 -21.57 -13.57 -12.26
C HIS A 253 -21.65 -14.26 -10.88
N LYS A 254 -20.83 -15.29 -10.63
CA LYS A 254 -20.75 -15.98 -9.34
C LYS A 254 -19.85 -15.30 -8.33
N ASP A 255 -18.87 -14.55 -8.82
CA ASP A 255 -17.87 -13.84 -8.01
C ASP A 255 -18.54 -12.68 -7.25
N LYS A 256 -18.99 -12.97 -6.03
CA LYS A 256 -19.63 -11.97 -5.14
C LYS A 256 -18.69 -11.38 -4.11
N LEU A 257 -17.44 -11.84 -4.03
CA LEU A 257 -16.63 -11.74 -2.81
C LEU A 257 -15.34 -10.98 -2.93
N SER A 258 -14.69 -10.99 -4.07
CA SER A 258 -13.48 -10.20 -4.25
C SER A 258 -13.84 -8.85 -4.87
N GLY A 259 -13.70 -7.75 -4.12
CA GLY A 259 -13.77 -6.39 -4.64
C GLY A 259 -12.71 -6.10 -5.73
N GLU A 260 -11.86 -7.06 -6.02
CA GLU A 260 -10.90 -7.09 -7.12
C GLU A 260 -11.42 -8.09 -8.17
N HIS A 261 -12.03 -7.57 -9.23
CA HIS A 261 -12.61 -8.39 -10.32
C HIS A 261 -11.51 -8.98 -11.21
N PHE A 262 -10.80 -10.00 -10.72
CA PHE A 262 -9.71 -10.67 -11.42
C PHE A 262 -10.12 -11.20 -12.80
N ILE A 263 -11.37 -11.64 -12.93
CA ILE A 263 -11.92 -12.16 -14.20
C ILE A 263 -12.25 -11.05 -15.17
N PHE A 264 -12.58 -9.85 -14.65
CA PHE A 264 -13.02 -8.73 -15.47
C PHE A 264 -11.95 -8.28 -16.48
N SER A 265 -10.67 -8.32 -16.14
CA SER A 265 -9.58 -7.97 -17.05
C SER A 265 -9.56 -8.85 -18.31
N SER A 266 -9.89 -10.13 -18.17
CA SER A 266 -9.99 -11.09 -19.28
C SER A 266 -11.23 -10.85 -20.12
N LEU A 267 -12.39 -10.54 -19.51
CA LEU A 267 -13.59 -10.10 -20.22
C LEU A 267 -13.36 -8.78 -20.97
N LEU A 268 -12.68 -7.84 -20.33
CA LEU A 268 -12.28 -6.57 -20.93
C LEU A 268 -11.38 -6.77 -22.16
N CYS A 269 -10.46 -7.73 -22.11
CA CYS A 269 -9.61 -8.07 -23.26
C CYS A 269 -10.46 -8.56 -24.46
N LEU A 270 -11.50 -9.37 -24.23
CA LEU A 270 -12.42 -9.83 -25.26
C LEU A 270 -13.23 -8.69 -25.89
N CYS A 271 -13.40 -7.55 -25.19
CA CYS A 271 -14.07 -6.35 -25.74
C CYS A 271 -13.28 -5.68 -26.89
N ALA A 272 -12.05 -6.10 -27.18
CA ALA A 272 -11.36 -5.75 -28.44
C ALA A 272 -12.17 -6.21 -29.66
N LEU A 273 -13.04 -7.20 -29.49
CA LEU A 273 -13.99 -7.66 -30.50
C LEU A 273 -15.34 -6.97 -30.25
N PRO A 274 -15.86 -6.15 -31.18
CA PRO A 274 -17.07 -5.33 -30.98
C PRO A 274 -18.33 -6.11 -30.56
N GLU A 275 -18.44 -7.37 -31.01
CA GLU A 275 -19.53 -8.25 -30.61
C GLU A 275 -19.52 -8.54 -29.11
N TYR A 276 -18.35 -8.87 -28.54
CA TYR A 276 -18.22 -9.20 -27.12
C TYR A 276 -18.27 -7.95 -26.24
N ARG A 277 -17.77 -6.81 -26.74
CA ARG A 277 -17.99 -5.51 -26.09
C ARG A 277 -19.49 -5.27 -25.87
N LYS A 278 -20.28 -5.39 -26.93
CA LYS A 278 -21.74 -5.20 -26.86
C LYS A 278 -22.41 -6.17 -25.88
N LYS A 279 -22.06 -7.46 -25.97
CA LYS A 279 -22.61 -8.50 -25.06
C LYS A 279 -22.30 -8.19 -23.59
N LEU A 280 -21.09 -7.76 -23.29
CA LEU A 280 -20.68 -7.44 -21.91
C LEU A 280 -21.36 -6.15 -21.42
N GLU A 281 -21.45 -5.11 -22.24
CA GLU A 281 -22.17 -3.88 -21.90
C GLU A 281 -23.67 -4.14 -21.63
N GLU A 282 -24.32 -4.96 -22.43
CA GLU A 282 -25.72 -5.37 -22.22
C GLU A 282 -25.88 -6.18 -20.91
N PHE A 283 -24.94 -7.07 -20.61
CA PHE A 283 -24.92 -7.83 -19.37
C PHE A 283 -24.76 -6.90 -18.15
N LEU A 284 -23.79 -5.98 -18.15
CA LEU A 284 -23.56 -5.04 -17.06
C LEU A 284 -24.78 -4.12 -16.85
N GLN A 285 -25.42 -3.66 -17.92
CA GLN A 285 -26.66 -2.88 -17.83
C GLN A 285 -27.80 -3.67 -17.16
N TYR A 286 -27.96 -4.95 -17.52
CA TYR A 286 -28.95 -5.81 -16.88
C TYR A 286 -28.66 -5.99 -15.38
N GLN A 287 -27.40 -6.24 -15.02
CA GLN A 287 -27.00 -6.38 -13.62
C GLN A 287 -27.26 -5.09 -12.82
N GLN A 288 -26.94 -3.91 -13.37
CA GLN A 288 -27.21 -2.63 -12.71
C GLN A 288 -28.70 -2.43 -12.36
N ALA A 289 -29.60 -2.96 -13.18
CA ALA A 289 -31.04 -2.82 -12.95
C ALA A 289 -31.56 -3.62 -11.74
N VAL A 290 -30.85 -4.70 -11.35
CA VAL A 290 -31.25 -5.62 -10.26
C VAL A 290 -30.37 -5.54 -9.01
N SER A 291 -29.30 -4.75 -9.04
CA SER A 291 -28.28 -4.65 -8.00
C SER A 291 -28.57 -3.58 -6.95
N THR A 292 -27.92 -3.70 -5.79
CA THR A 292 -27.90 -2.68 -4.73
C THR A 292 -27.18 -1.41 -5.17
N GLU A 293 -27.26 -0.32 -4.39
CA GLU A 293 -26.59 0.93 -4.74
C GLU A 293 -25.04 0.77 -4.74
N TYR A 294 -24.49 -0.01 -3.83
CA TYR A 294 -23.07 -0.30 -3.78
C TYR A 294 -22.61 -1.05 -5.04
N GLU A 295 -23.25 -2.18 -5.36
CA GLU A 295 -22.94 -2.98 -6.55
C GLU A 295 -23.08 -2.17 -7.85
N ARG A 296 -24.06 -1.25 -7.91
CA ARG A 296 -24.23 -0.37 -9.08
C ARG A 296 -23.04 0.55 -9.32
N ARG A 297 -22.36 1.00 -8.27
CA ARG A 297 -21.13 1.81 -8.42
C ARG A 297 -20.00 1.00 -9.02
N GLU A 298 -19.78 -0.22 -8.55
CA GLU A 298 -18.77 -1.13 -9.10
C GLU A 298 -19.05 -1.48 -10.58
N LEU A 299 -20.30 -1.84 -10.89
CA LEU A 299 -20.70 -2.13 -12.26
C LEU A 299 -20.56 -0.90 -13.19
N ALA A 300 -20.78 0.31 -12.68
CA ALA A 300 -20.56 1.54 -13.43
C ALA A 300 -19.06 1.76 -13.70
N GLU A 301 -18.19 1.46 -12.74
CA GLU A 301 -16.74 1.54 -12.93
C GLU A 301 -16.27 0.55 -14.01
N GLN A 302 -16.74 -0.69 -13.97
CA GLN A 302 -16.44 -1.69 -14.99
C GLN A 302 -16.92 -1.25 -16.39
N GLN A 303 -18.12 -0.69 -16.47
CA GLN A 303 -18.64 -0.14 -17.72
C GLN A 303 -17.77 1.03 -18.21
N PHE A 304 -17.33 1.88 -17.31
CA PHE A 304 -16.43 2.99 -17.67
C PHE A 304 -15.08 2.49 -18.17
N GLN A 305 -14.51 1.43 -17.59
CA GLN A 305 -13.25 0.84 -18.07
C GLN A 305 -13.39 0.31 -19.51
N ILE A 306 -14.52 -0.29 -19.87
CA ILE A 306 -14.79 -0.70 -21.26
C ILE A 306 -14.80 0.53 -22.18
N ILE A 307 -15.55 1.57 -21.81
CA ILE A 307 -15.67 2.79 -22.59
C ILE A 307 -14.31 3.52 -22.67
N LYS A 308 -13.55 3.57 -21.58
CA LYS A 308 -12.23 4.20 -21.54
C LYS A 308 -11.24 3.52 -22.49
N ARG A 309 -11.30 2.19 -22.61
CA ARG A 309 -10.34 1.42 -23.42
C ARG A 309 -10.75 1.31 -24.88
N TYR A 310 -12.04 1.18 -25.17
CA TYR A 310 -12.55 0.86 -26.51
C TYR A 310 -13.58 1.86 -27.04
N GLY A 311 -13.99 2.82 -26.23
CA GLY A 311 -14.96 3.84 -26.60
C GLY A 311 -14.32 5.07 -27.23
N THR A 312 -15.19 5.92 -27.79
CA THR A 312 -14.82 7.24 -28.30
C THR A 312 -14.72 8.27 -27.16
N PRO A 313 -14.00 9.39 -27.34
CA PRO A 313 -14.01 10.49 -26.39
C PRO A 313 -15.43 11.02 -26.08
N GLN A 314 -16.33 10.96 -27.06
CA GLN A 314 -17.73 11.35 -26.85
C GLN A 314 -18.46 10.39 -25.91
N GLU A 315 -18.32 9.07 -26.10
CA GLU A 315 -18.91 8.07 -25.19
C GLU A 315 -18.37 8.22 -23.76
N GLN A 316 -17.06 8.52 -23.59
CA GLN A 316 -16.45 8.78 -22.29
C GLN A 316 -17.08 10.00 -21.61
N ASN A 317 -17.18 11.13 -22.33
CA ASN A 317 -17.79 12.34 -21.79
C ASN A 317 -19.29 12.15 -21.47
N ASP A 318 -20.02 11.45 -22.30
CA ASP A 318 -21.44 11.16 -22.09
C ASP A 318 -21.64 10.27 -20.86
N PHE A 319 -20.73 9.32 -20.62
CA PHE A 319 -20.76 8.48 -19.44
C PHE A 319 -20.45 9.29 -18.18
N ILE A 320 -19.37 10.05 -18.16
CA ILE A 320 -18.95 10.93 -17.06
C ILE A 320 -20.10 11.87 -16.67
N ASN A 321 -20.72 12.53 -17.67
CA ASN A 321 -21.81 13.48 -17.42
C ASN A 321 -23.10 12.84 -16.89
N ARG A 322 -23.33 11.56 -17.15
CA ARG A 322 -24.46 10.82 -16.56
C ARG A 322 -24.24 10.38 -15.12
N HIS A 323 -22.99 10.35 -14.66
CA HIS A 323 -22.62 9.82 -13.35
C HIS A 323 -21.99 10.88 -12.41
N LEU A 324 -22.32 12.16 -12.61
CA LEU A 324 -21.77 13.29 -11.82
C LEU A 324 -22.10 13.24 -10.32
N SER A 325 -23.06 12.43 -9.89
CA SER A 325 -23.33 12.16 -8.46
C SER A 325 -22.17 11.42 -7.78
N ASN A 326 -21.34 10.71 -8.55
CA ASN A 326 -20.09 10.15 -8.05
C ASN A 326 -18.99 11.22 -8.12
N PRO A 327 -18.31 11.53 -6.98
CA PRO A 327 -17.26 12.54 -6.94
C PRO A 327 -16.11 12.30 -7.93
N GLU A 328 -15.75 11.04 -8.22
CA GLU A 328 -14.68 10.71 -9.17
C GLU A 328 -15.02 11.19 -10.60
N TYR A 329 -16.24 10.89 -11.06
CA TYR A 329 -16.66 11.34 -12.38
C TYR A 329 -16.85 12.87 -12.44
N ARG A 330 -17.25 13.50 -11.33
CA ARG A 330 -17.29 14.97 -11.22
C ARG A 330 -15.91 15.58 -11.34
N ARG A 331 -14.88 15.00 -10.69
CA ARG A 331 -13.48 15.41 -10.85
C ARG A 331 -13.03 15.31 -12.30
N MET A 332 -13.33 14.20 -12.96
CA MET A 332 -13.00 14.00 -14.37
C MET A 332 -13.68 15.04 -15.25
N ALA A 333 -14.97 15.34 -15.02
CA ALA A 333 -15.70 16.35 -15.78
C ALA A 333 -15.13 17.75 -15.57
N ILE A 334 -14.78 18.12 -14.34
CA ILE A 334 -14.13 19.40 -14.01
C ILE A 334 -12.77 19.48 -14.70
N GLN A 335 -11.97 18.42 -14.65
CA GLN A 335 -10.64 18.40 -15.31
C GLN A 335 -10.78 18.55 -16.82
N ASN A 336 -11.72 17.84 -17.45
CA ASN A 336 -12.00 17.98 -18.89
C ASN A 336 -12.41 19.42 -19.25
N ALA A 337 -13.21 20.08 -18.40
CA ALA A 337 -13.59 21.48 -18.61
C ALA A 337 -12.40 22.44 -18.45
N ILE A 338 -11.53 22.19 -17.47
CA ILE A 338 -10.27 22.95 -17.26
C ILE A 338 -9.38 22.82 -18.52
N ASP A 339 -9.19 21.61 -19.01
CA ASP A 339 -8.33 21.34 -20.16
C ASP A 339 -8.90 21.97 -21.45
N ALA A 340 -10.23 22.11 -21.53
CA ALA A 340 -10.93 22.80 -22.61
C ALA A 340 -10.96 24.34 -22.44
N GLY A 341 -10.57 24.87 -21.28
CA GLY A 341 -10.67 26.31 -20.95
C GLY A 341 -12.11 26.79 -20.74
N ASP A 342 -13.05 25.87 -20.43
CA ASP A 342 -14.46 26.19 -20.18
C ASP A 342 -14.72 26.45 -18.70
N GLU A 343 -14.35 27.65 -18.25
CA GLU A 343 -14.49 28.09 -16.85
C GLU A 343 -15.96 28.11 -16.39
N SER A 344 -16.91 28.33 -17.31
CA SER A 344 -18.33 28.33 -16.98
C SER A 344 -18.83 26.94 -16.59
N THR A 345 -18.34 25.91 -17.25
CA THR A 345 -18.64 24.52 -16.88
C THR A 345 -17.94 24.13 -15.59
N VAL A 346 -16.69 24.55 -15.34
CA VAL A 346 -15.99 24.33 -14.06
C VAL A 346 -16.80 24.92 -12.91
N GLU A 347 -17.21 26.20 -13.00
CA GLU A 347 -18.02 26.87 -11.97
C GLU A 347 -19.32 26.09 -11.69
N ARG A 348 -20.08 25.77 -12.73
CA ARG A 348 -21.34 25.04 -12.61
C ARG A 348 -21.16 23.68 -11.93
N LEU A 349 -20.22 22.86 -12.41
CA LEU A 349 -19.97 21.52 -11.86
C LEU A 349 -19.51 21.56 -10.39
N ALA A 350 -18.72 22.57 -10.01
CA ALA A 350 -18.28 22.76 -8.64
C ALA A 350 -19.43 23.20 -7.74
N LEU A 351 -20.28 24.15 -8.19
CA LEU A 351 -21.48 24.57 -7.44
C LEU A 351 -22.48 23.42 -7.25
N ASP A 352 -22.73 22.63 -8.30
CA ASP A 352 -23.56 21.43 -8.19
C ASP A 352 -22.99 20.43 -7.18
N GLY A 353 -21.64 20.27 -7.16
CA GLY A 353 -20.94 19.42 -6.21
C GLY A 353 -21.05 19.92 -4.77
N GLU A 354 -20.90 21.23 -4.54
CA GLU A 354 -21.11 21.83 -3.23
C GLU A 354 -22.53 21.58 -2.71
N TYR A 355 -23.52 21.76 -3.58
CA TYR A 355 -24.93 21.53 -3.22
C TYR A 355 -25.20 20.06 -2.85
N GLU A 356 -24.69 19.12 -3.64
CA GLU A 356 -24.92 17.69 -3.41
C GLU A 356 -24.13 17.14 -2.20
N ASN A 357 -22.96 17.72 -1.89
CA ASN A 357 -22.05 17.19 -0.86
C ASN A 357 -21.95 18.07 0.40
N GLN A 358 -22.96 18.87 0.71
CA GLN A 358 -22.99 19.78 1.89
C GLN A 358 -22.68 19.08 3.22
N ALA A 359 -23.08 17.82 3.36
CA ALA A 359 -22.87 17.01 4.57
C ALA A 359 -21.46 16.37 4.65
N LEU A 360 -20.61 16.53 3.62
CA LEU A 360 -19.29 15.93 3.50
C LEU A 360 -18.21 17.03 3.43
N PRO A 361 -17.68 17.50 4.57
CA PRO A 361 -16.82 18.69 4.62
C PRO A 361 -15.62 18.64 3.68
N GLY A 362 -14.99 17.46 3.54
CA GLY A 362 -13.83 17.30 2.65
C GLY A 362 -14.17 17.50 1.17
N LEU A 363 -15.29 16.93 0.70
CA LEU A 363 -15.76 17.12 -0.67
C LEU A 363 -16.24 18.55 -0.90
N LEU A 364 -16.97 19.12 0.06
CA LEU A 364 -17.42 20.52 0.00
C LEU A 364 -16.24 21.47 -0.23
N GLN A 365 -15.18 21.33 0.57
CA GLN A 365 -13.97 22.13 0.43
C GLN A 365 -13.26 21.90 -0.91
N GLU A 366 -13.24 20.66 -1.40
CA GLU A 366 -12.67 20.34 -2.70
C GLU A 366 -13.36 21.12 -3.84
N TRP A 367 -14.69 21.12 -3.85
CA TRP A 367 -15.45 21.88 -4.86
C TRP A 367 -15.28 23.39 -4.70
N GLN A 368 -15.20 23.89 -3.49
CA GLN A 368 -14.86 25.30 -3.21
C GLN A 368 -13.47 25.66 -3.74
N LYS A 369 -12.46 24.79 -3.60
CA LYS A 369 -11.14 24.98 -4.18
C LYS A 369 -11.16 24.99 -5.71
N CYS A 370 -12.01 24.19 -6.33
CA CYS A 370 -12.20 24.26 -7.79
C CYS A 370 -12.75 25.63 -8.22
N ARG A 371 -13.74 26.19 -7.53
CA ARG A 371 -14.26 27.54 -7.79
C ARG A 371 -13.22 28.62 -7.50
N TYR A 372 -12.46 28.49 -6.44
CA TYR A 372 -11.38 29.41 -6.13
C TYR A 372 -10.39 29.52 -7.29
N HIS A 373 -9.91 28.40 -7.82
CA HIS A 373 -9.00 28.41 -8.97
C HIS A 373 -9.64 28.96 -10.23
N CYS A 374 -10.93 28.69 -10.44
CA CYS A 374 -11.70 29.24 -11.57
C CYS A 374 -11.75 30.77 -11.47
N TYR A 375 -12.20 31.34 -10.33
CA TYR A 375 -12.34 32.78 -10.15
C TYR A 375 -10.99 33.52 -10.12
N HIS A 376 -9.95 32.86 -9.65
CA HIS A 376 -8.59 33.39 -9.70
C HIS A 376 -8.10 33.57 -11.15
N ARG A 377 -8.42 32.60 -12.05
CA ARG A 377 -8.07 32.68 -13.48
C ARG A 377 -8.93 33.68 -14.23
N THR A 378 -10.22 33.76 -13.95
CA THR A 378 -11.15 34.69 -14.62
C THR A 378 -11.07 36.12 -14.09
N GLY A 379 -10.47 36.33 -12.91
CA GLY A 379 -10.37 37.65 -12.27
C GLY A 379 -11.66 38.15 -11.64
N GLU A 380 -12.62 37.27 -11.31
CA GLU A 380 -13.91 37.60 -10.72
C GLU A 380 -13.79 37.88 -9.21
N ARG A 381 -13.32 39.08 -8.86
CA ARG A 381 -12.91 39.44 -7.50
C ARG A 381 -14.00 39.26 -6.41
N GLU A 382 -15.25 39.59 -6.71
CA GLU A 382 -16.35 39.43 -5.74
C GLU A 382 -16.59 37.96 -5.42
N LYS A 383 -16.74 37.11 -6.46
CA LYS A 383 -16.90 35.67 -6.29
C LYS A 383 -15.68 35.00 -5.64
N LEU A 384 -14.49 35.51 -5.94
CA LEU A 384 -13.24 35.05 -5.31
C LEU A 384 -13.25 35.36 -3.81
N ALA A 385 -13.70 36.56 -3.40
CA ALA A 385 -13.84 36.90 -1.99
C ALA A 385 -14.84 36.00 -1.28
N ASP A 386 -16.00 35.72 -1.89
CA ASP A 386 -17.02 34.86 -1.31
C ASP A 386 -16.54 33.41 -1.10
N VAL A 387 -15.83 32.85 -2.09
CA VAL A 387 -15.30 31.46 -1.96
C VAL A 387 -14.14 31.39 -0.96
N CYS A 388 -13.29 32.41 -0.87
CA CYS A 388 -12.28 32.48 0.19
C CYS A 388 -12.92 32.53 1.59
N GLU A 389 -14.01 33.33 1.76
CA GLU A 389 -14.77 33.36 3.02
C GLU A 389 -15.36 31.99 3.37
N ALA A 390 -15.90 31.28 2.38
CA ALA A 390 -16.43 29.94 2.56
C ALA A 390 -15.35 28.92 2.98
N LEU A 391 -14.16 28.96 2.34
CA LEU A 391 -13.01 28.14 2.69
C LEU A 391 -12.50 28.44 4.10
N LEU A 392 -12.43 29.72 4.49
CA LEU A 392 -12.08 30.13 5.85
C LEU A 392 -13.06 29.56 6.87
N LYS A 393 -14.37 29.67 6.62
CA LYS A 393 -15.41 29.08 7.48
C LYS A 393 -15.33 27.55 7.50
N GLY A 394 -14.82 26.94 6.44
CA GLY A 394 -14.52 25.51 6.34
C GLY A 394 -13.26 25.07 7.10
N GLY A 395 -12.44 26.00 7.59
CA GLY A 395 -11.22 25.67 8.35
C GLY A 395 -9.93 25.74 7.56
N GLU A 396 -9.88 26.46 6.45
CA GLU A 396 -8.70 26.63 5.60
C GLU A 396 -8.04 28.00 5.84
N PRO A 397 -7.07 28.14 6.76
CA PRO A 397 -6.54 29.45 7.19
C PRO A 397 -5.69 30.14 6.14
N ASP A 398 -5.18 29.43 5.14
CA ASP A 398 -4.24 29.97 4.14
C ASP A 398 -4.89 30.98 3.19
N TYR A 399 -6.20 30.96 3.09
CA TYR A 399 -6.96 31.91 2.25
C TYR A 399 -7.20 33.27 2.91
N TYR A 400 -6.75 33.49 4.16
CA TYR A 400 -7.04 34.71 4.91
C TYR A 400 -6.45 35.98 4.28
N GLU A 401 -5.19 36.00 3.94
CA GLU A 401 -4.52 37.19 3.40
C GLU A 401 -5.12 37.61 2.05
N GLU A 402 -5.40 36.64 1.18
CA GLU A 402 -6.04 36.92 -0.10
C GLU A 402 -7.46 37.43 0.10
N TRP A 403 -8.27 36.77 0.91
CA TRP A 403 -9.62 37.23 1.26
C TRP A 403 -9.58 38.66 1.77
N LYS A 404 -8.71 38.99 2.72
CA LYS A 404 -8.54 40.33 3.28
C LYS A 404 -8.16 41.36 2.22
N SER A 405 -7.38 40.98 1.22
CA SER A 405 -6.95 41.86 0.11
C SER A 405 -8.11 42.20 -0.85
N LEU A 406 -9.09 41.31 -0.96
CA LEU A 406 -10.24 41.43 -1.85
C LEU A 406 -11.37 42.28 -1.25
N ILE A 407 -11.46 42.41 0.08
CA ILE A 407 -12.51 43.17 0.77
C ILE A 407 -12.27 44.69 0.64
N PRO A 408 -13.32 45.48 0.33
CA PRO A 408 -13.25 46.93 0.37
C PRO A 408 -12.80 47.45 1.76
N PHE A 409 -11.97 48.52 1.75
CA PHE A 409 -11.30 49.03 2.95
C PHE A 409 -12.29 49.40 4.07
N ASP A 410 -13.41 50.00 3.71
CA ASP A 410 -14.48 50.44 4.64
C ASP A 410 -15.22 49.28 5.31
N LEU A 411 -15.21 48.07 4.71
CA LEU A 411 -15.87 46.88 5.23
C LEU A 411 -14.93 45.92 5.97
N LYS A 412 -13.59 46.11 5.84
CA LYS A 412 -12.61 45.15 6.39
C LYS A 412 -12.80 44.85 7.85
N SER A 413 -12.88 45.89 8.70
CA SER A 413 -13.01 45.72 10.15
C SER A 413 -14.28 44.94 10.51
N VAL A 414 -15.40 45.28 9.89
CA VAL A 414 -16.70 44.62 10.17
C VAL A 414 -16.65 43.14 9.73
N LYS A 415 -16.12 42.88 8.56
CA LYS A 415 -16.02 41.52 8.01
C LYS A 415 -15.06 40.63 8.82
N ILE A 416 -13.92 41.17 9.27
CA ILE A 416 -12.99 40.45 10.14
C ILE A 416 -13.63 40.12 11.50
N GLU A 417 -14.30 41.07 12.14
CA GLU A 417 -15.01 40.81 13.41
C GLU A 417 -16.16 39.79 13.25
N GLN A 418 -16.82 39.78 12.11
CA GLN A 418 -17.83 38.76 11.82
C GLN A 418 -17.19 37.38 11.63
N LEU A 419 -16.10 37.29 10.86
CA LEU A 419 -15.40 36.02 10.63
C LEU A 419 -14.82 35.44 11.93
N LEU A 420 -14.27 36.29 12.83
CA LEU A 420 -13.77 35.86 14.14
C LEU A 420 -14.82 35.14 15.01
N LYS A 421 -16.12 35.49 14.84
CA LYS A 421 -17.21 34.85 15.58
C LYS A 421 -17.62 33.49 15.03
N GLU A 422 -17.39 33.26 13.76
CA GLU A 422 -17.86 32.08 13.02
C GLU A 422 -16.74 31.12 12.67
N ALA A 423 -15.46 31.56 12.73
CA ALA A 423 -14.32 30.81 12.27
C ALA A 423 -13.97 29.60 13.16
N PRO A 424 -13.59 28.48 12.58
CA PRO A 424 -12.96 27.39 13.31
C PRO A 424 -11.67 27.82 14.00
N VAL A 425 -11.26 27.08 15.03
CA VAL A 425 -10.15 27.43 15.93
C VAL A 425 -8.84 27.73 15.17
N ASN A 426 -8.51 26.95 14.16
CA ASN A 426 -7.30 27.13 13.36
C ASN A 426 -7.32 28.43 12.55
N VAL A 427 -8.44 28.79 11.96
CA VAL A 427 -8.63 30.07 11.24
C VAL A 427 -8.67 31.24 12.22
N TYR A 428 -9.38 31.08 13.35
CA TYR A 428 -9.40 32.08 14.43
C TYR A 428 -7.98 32.40 14.88
N ARG A 429 -7.17 31.38 15.18
CA ARG A 429 -5.75 31.53 15.55
C ARG A 429 -4.94 32.29 14.50
N LYS A 430 -5.12 31.99 13.22
CA LYS A 430 -4.46 32.67 12.11
C LYS A 430 -4.84 34.16 12.05
N ILE A 431 -6.12 34.48 12.20
CA ILE A 431 -6.62 35.86 12.16
C ILE A 431 -6.04 36.68 13.33
N LEU A 432 -6.00 36.13 14.53
CA LEU A 432 -5.44 36.83 15.69
C LEU A 432 -3.99 37.23 15.45
N LEU A 433 -3.18 36.33 14.89
CA LEU A 433 -1.78 36.62 14.54
C LEU A 433 -1.68 37.67 13.44
N ALA A 434 -2.43 37.52 12.37
CA ALA A 434 -2.40 38.40 11.21
C ALA A 434 -2.85 39.84 11.55
N GLU A 435 -3.82 39.98 12.47
CA GLU A 435 -4.35 41.27 12.91
C GLU A 435 -3.70 41.80 14.19
N ASN A 436 -2.71 41.08 14.72
CA ASN A 436 -2.04 41.40 15.99
C ASN A 436 -3.01 41.70 17.14
N ARG A 437 -4.06 40.88 17.28
CA ARG A 437 -5.11 41.03 18.32
C ARG A 437 -4.62 40.48 19.66
N VAL A 438 -3.66 41.19 20.27
CA VAL A 438 -3.02 40.78 21.53
C VAL A 438 -4.01 40.65 22.71
N ASP A 439 -5.08 41.43 22.70
CA ASP A 439 -6.20 41.34 23.64
C ASP A 439 -6.85 39.92 23.61
N LEU A 440 -7.24 39.48 22.42
CA LEU A 440 -7.90 38.19 22.24
C LEU A 440 -6.89 37.01 22.33
N MET A 441 -5.63 37.22 21.98
CA MET A 441 -4.57 36.21 22.18
C MET A 441 -4.36 35.96 23.67
N ALA A 442 -4.33 37.00 24.52
CA ALA A 442 -4.23 36.85 25.96
C ALA A 442 -5.42 36.07 26.54
N GLU A 443 -6.64 36.43 26.13
CA GLU A 443 -7.84 35.69 26.53
C GLU A 443 -7.84 34.23 26.08
N ALA A 444 -7.30 33.93 24.89
CA ALA A 444 -7.20 32.58 24.40
C ALA A 444 -6.22 31.74 25.25
N CYS A 445 -5.04 32.31 25.57
CA CYS A 445 -4.04 31.66 26.43
C CYS A 445 -4.53 31.42 27.86
N GLU A 446 -5.39 32.27 28.39
CA GLU A 446 -6.02 32.05 29.72
C GLU A 446 -7.04 30.91 29.71
N LYS A 447 -7.68 30.65 28.57
CA LYS A 447 -8.60 29.51 28.39
C LYS A 447 -7.89 28.21 28.09
N ASP A 448 -6.85 28.26 27.26
CA ASP A 448 -6.03 27.15 26.86
C ASP A 448 -4.55 27.57 26.84
N PRO A 449 -3.76 27.24 27.89
CA PRO A 449 -2.36 27.61 27.98
C PRO A 449 -1.50 27.07 26.82
N SER A 450 -1.95 26.04 26.11
CA SER A 450 -1.24 25.52 24.95
C SER A 450 -1.12 26.55 23.80
N ASP A 451 -2.01 27.53 23.74
CA ASP A 451 -1.97 28.64 22.79
C ASP A 451 -0.75 29.59 23.01
N LEU A 452 -0.09 29.50 24.18
CA LEU A 452 1.17 30.21 24.44
C LEU A 452 2.27 29.77 23.47
N LEU A 453 2.28 28.52 23.01
CA LEU A 453 3.24 28.06 21.97
C LEU A 453 3.13 28.86 20.68
N LEU A 454 1.98 29.44 20.41
CA LEU A 454 1.70 30.19 19.20
C LEU A 454 1.79 31.72 19.40
N TYR A 455 1.32 32.22 20.55
CA TYR A 455 1.12 33.67 20.78
C TYR A 455 2.16 34.31 21.68
N PHE A 456 2.99 33.54 22.38
CA PHE A 456 3.88 34.06 23.41
C PHE A 456 4.82 35.17 22.89
N SER A 457 5.42 35.00 21.71
CA SER A 457 6.28 36.03 21.08
C SER A 457 5.53 37.36 20.88
N ALA A 458 4.29 37.31 20.41
CA ALA A 458 3.47 38.52 20.21
C ALA A 458 3.06 39.15 21.55
N LEU A 459 2.64 38.35 22.52
CA LEU A 459 2.25 38.80 23.85
C LEU A 459 3.43 39.40 24.62
N LYS A 460 4.63 38.84 24.46
CA LYS A 460 5.88 39.36 25.10
C LYS A 460 6.22 40.78 24.68
N CYS A 461 5.82 41.21 23.48
CA CYS A 461 6.00 42.56 22.98
C CYS A 461 4.82 43.51 23.29
N SER A 462 3.90 43.10 24.13
CA SER A 462 2.64 43.81 24.45
C SER A 462 2.52 44.19 25.92
N LEU A 463 1.36 44.81 26.26
CA LEU A 463 0.99 45.09 27.65
C LEU A 463 0.74 43.82 28.49
N PHE A 464 0.61 42.65 27.85
CA PHE A 464 0.36 41.36 28.48
C PHE A 464 1.62 40.55 28.76
N ALA A 465 2.83 41.13 28.54
CA ALA A 465 4.10 40.42 28.63
C ALA A 465 4.34 39.73 29.99
N GLU A 466 4.05 40.42 31.07
CA GLU A 466 4.23 39.91 32.45
C GLU A 466 3.26 38.76 32.72
N ARG A 467 2.00 38.97 32.43
CA ARG A 467 0.94 37.97 32.61
C ARG A 467 1.13 36.72 31.76
N ALA A 468 1.57 36.88 30.48
CA ALA A 468 1.85 35.77 29.60
C ALA A 468 3.06 34.96 30.09
N THR A 469 4.07 35.62 30.67
CA THR A 469 5.23 34.94 31.26
C THR A 469 4.82 34.09 32.46
N GLU A 470 4.07 34.64 33.41
CA GLU A 470 3.53 33.91 34.55
C GLU A 470 2.71 32.71 34.13
N LEU A 471 1.79 32.90 33.17
CA LEU A 471 0.93 31.83 32.68
C LEU A 471 1.72 30.69 32.01
N TYR A 472 2.82 31.03 31.30
CA TYR A 472 3.70 30.02 30.67
C TYR A 472 4.48 29.23 31.73
N GLU A 473 4.96 29.90 32.77
CA GLU A 473 5.67 29.26 33.89
C GLU A 473 4.74 28.32 34.65
N ASP A 474 3.51 28.78 34.99
CA ASP A 474 2.50 27.98 35.66
C ASP A 474 2.13 26.74 34.83
N TRP A 475 1.93 26.90 33.53
CA TRP A 475 1.59 25.79 32.63
C TRP A 475 2.70 24.72 32.58
N ILE A 476 3.98 25.13 32.44
CA ILE A 476 5.11 24.19 32.45
C ILE A 476 5.17 23.45 33.79
N LEU A 477 4.94 24.13 34.91
CA LEU A 477 4.94 23.52 36.24
C LEU A 477 3.80 22.50 36.40
N GLU A 478 2.60 22.81 35.95
CA GLU A 478 1.44 21.91 36.00
C GLU A 478 1.66 20.66 35.13
N GLU A 479 2.17 20.83 33.90
CA GLU A 479 2.48 19.69 33.04
C GLU A 479 3.59 18.82 33.58
N MET A 480 4.62 19.41 34.22
CA MET A 480 5.66 18.65 34.86
C MET A 480 5.15 17.87 36.08
N ASP A 481 4.23 18.43 36.87
CA ASP A 481 3.59 17.71 37.97
C ASP A 481 2.80 16.48 37.47
N ALA A 482 2.11 16.60 36.33
CA ALA A 482 1.31 15.54 35.70
C ALA A 482 2.16 14.48 34.98
N ALA A 483 3.38 14.84 34.52
CA ALA A 483 4.22 13.95 33.72
C ALA A 483 4.73 12.74 34.53
N ALA A 484 4.62 11.54 33.93
CA ALA A 484 4.94 10.27 34.59
C ALA A 484 6.01 9.43 33.88
N ASN A 485 6.35 9.75 32.63
CA ASN A 485 7.28 8.97 31.81
C ASN A 485 8.24 9.86 31.01
N ARG A 486 9.27 9.25 30.41
CA ARG A 486 10.34 9.95 29.68
C ARG A 486 9.81 10.77 28.48
N SER A 487 8.81 10.28 27.77
CA SER A 487 8.22 10.99 26.62
C SER A 487 7.52 12.28 27.06
N GLU A 488 6.80 12.23 28.20
CA GLU A 488 6.15 13.41 28.77
C GLU A 488 7.18 14.42 29.30
N TYR A 489 8.26 13.96 29.93
CA TYR A 489 9.37 14.83 30.35
C TYR A 489 10.01 15.53 29.16
N ALA A 490 10.28 14.81 28.06
CA ALA A 490 10.81 15.40 26.84
C ALA A 490 9.87 16.46 26.26
N ALA A 491 8.55 16.25 26.30
CA ALA A 491 7.57 17.23 25.84
C ALA A 491 7.60 18.53 26.70
N VAL A 492 7.73 18.41 28.01
CA VAL A 492 7.89 19.57 28.90
C VAL A 492 9.19 20.32 28.61
N CYS A 493 10.30 19.60 28.41
CA CYS A 493 11.59 20.21 28.07
C CYS A 493 11.55 20.94 26.72
N GLN A 494 10.81 20.42 25.72
CA GLN A 494 10.60 21.12 24.45
C GLN A 494 9.82 22.44 24.63
N LYS A 495 8.78 22.46 25.49
CA LYS A 495 8.04 23.68 25.81
C LYS A 495 8.93 24.71 26.52
N LEU A 496 9.73 24.24 27.48
CA LEU A 496 10.71 25.10 28.16
C LEU A 496 11.77 25.67 27.20
N LYS A 497 12.23 24.85 26.26
CA LYS A 497 13.13 25.33 25.20
C LYS A 497 12.47 26.39 24.35
N LYS A 498 11.22 26.21 23.93
CA LYS A 498 10.44 27.21 23.19
C LYS A 498 10.26 28.50 23.97
N PHE A 499 9.93 28.40 25.27
CA PHE A 499 9.84 29.53 26.18
C PHE A 499 11.17 30.30 26.28
N SER A 500 12.31 29.60 26.25
CA SER A 500 13.65 30.19 26.33
C SER A 500 14.02 31.03 25.09
N GLU A 501 13.38 30.79 23.94
CA GLU A 501 13.63 31.58 22.71
C GLU A 501 13.25 33.06 22.92
N ASP A 502 12.12 33.33 23.60
CA ASP A 502 11.59 34.65 23.82
C ASP A 502 11.86 35.20 25.25
N SER A 503 12.13 34.33 26.24
CA SER A 503 12.35 34.69 27.63
C SER A 503 13.49 33.91 28.27
N PRO A 504 14.75 34.06 27.82
CA PRO A 504 15.89 33.24 28.27
C PRO A 504 16.20 33.36 29.78
N ILE A 505 15.93 34.51 30.39
CA ILE A 505 16.16 34.70 31.85
C ILE A 505 15.11 33.97 32.65
N ALA A 506 13.81 34.15 32.35
CA ALA A 506 12.71 33.47 33.02
C ALA A 506 12.81 31.95 32.85
N ALA A 507 13.13 31.47 31.64
CA ALA A 507 13.33 30.05 31.37
C ALA A 507 14.46 29.41 32.21
N ARG A 508 15.56 30.14 32.44
CA ARG A 508 16.66 29.66 33.33
C ARG A 508 16.22 29.58 34.79
N VAL A 509 15.46 30.55 35.26
CA VAL A 509 14.91 30.54 36.63
C VAL A 509 13.97 29.36 36.79
N LEU A 510 13.04 29.18 35.85
CA LEU A 510 12.10 28.07 35.85
C LEU A 510 12.80 26.70 35.76
N ALA A 511 13.83 26.57 34.92
CA ALA A 511 14.63 25.36 34.83
C ALA A 511 15.31 25.00 36.15
N GLN A 512 15.81 26.00 36.88
CA GLN A 512 16.38 25.81 38.20
C GLN A 512 15.32 25.37 39.22
N GLU A 513 14.16 26.00 39.22
CA GLU A 513 13.03 25.63 40.07
C GLU A 513 12.56 24.19 39.81
N LEU A 514 12.44 23.79 38.54
CA LEU A 514 12.06 22.44 38.15
C LEU A 514 13.08 21.40 38.64
N ARG A 515 14.39 21.70 38.57
CA ARG A 515 15.44 20.83 39.15
C ARG A 515 15.29 20.65 40.66
N GLU A 516 14.98 21.71 41.37
CA GLU A 516 14.85 21.69 42.84
C GLU A 516 13.55 21.01 43.27
N LYS A 517 12.45 21.20 42.54
CA LYS A 517 11.14 20.63 42.84
C LYS A 517 11.06 19.13 42.52
N PHE A 518 11.77 18.66 41.46
CA PHE A 518 11.70 17.27 40.99
C PHE A 518 13.05 16.50 41.06
N PRO A 519 13.76 16.48 42.18
CA PRO A 519 15.12 15.89 42.28
C PRO A 519 15.14 14.36 42.12
N ARG A 520 13.97 13.70 42.26
CA ARG A 520 13.83 12.23 42.18
C ARG A 520 13.39 11.71 40.80
N ARG A 521 13.44 12.54 39.75
CA ARG A 521 13.11 12.18 38.38
C ARG A 521 14.35 12.23 37.48
N PRO A 522 15.25 11.18 37.54
CA PRO A 522 16.54 11.23 36.85
C PRO A 522 16.39 11.38 35.34
N ALA A 523 15.43 10.71 34.70
CA ALA A 523 15.16 10.82 33.28
C ALA A 523 14.77 12.26 32.84
N PHE A 524 14.14 13.03 33.74
CA PHE A 524 13.86 14.45 33.48
C PHE A 524 15.13 15.30 33.62
N GLN A 525 15.96 15.01 34.64
CA GLN A 525 17.23 15.74 34.87
C GLN A 525 18.20 15.59 33.66
N ASP A 526 18.13 14.47 32.98
CA ASP A 526 18.94 14.18 31.78
C ASP A 526 18.44 14.94 30.55
N GLU A 527 17.15 15.27 30.47
CA GLU A 527 16.52 15.97 29.34
C GLU A 527 16.55 17.51 29.51
N LEU A 528 16.65 18.00 30.74
CA LEU A 528 16.66 19.42 31.11
C LEU A 528 18.04 20.05 30.96
#